data_112c521a1c525fb9b441a080e8e7a15f
#
_entry.id   112c521a1c525fb9b441a080e8e7a15f
#
_cell.length_a   1.000
_cell.length_b   1.000
_cell.length_c   1.000
_cell.angle_alpha   90.00
_cell.angle_beta   90.00
_cell.angle_gamma   90.00
#
_symmetry.space_group_name_H-M   'P 1'
#
loop_
_entity.id
_entity.type
_entity.pdbx_description
1 polymer ?
#
loop_
_entity_poly.entity_id
_entity_poly.type
_entity_poly.pdbx_seq_one_letter_code
_entity_poly.pdbx_strand_id
1 'polypeptide(L)'
;MNVLVFGASGATGREVVRQALDRGYSVRAFVRDPGKLQIRHARLAVVTGDVTDYAAVERAVQGTDAVASALGSGNSLGSQPALIDGVRNIVRAMQHVGVRRLVYLSMLGVGGSS
;
A
#
# COMPACT_ATOMS: atom_id res chain seq x y z
N MET A 1 -0.31 -10.45 11.86
CA MET A 1 -1.24 -9.81 10.93
C MET A 1 -0.51 -9.51 9.63
N ASN A 2 -1.16 -9.76 8.53
CA ASN A 2 -0.59 -9.49 7.21
C ASN A 2 -1.12 -8.16 6.69
N VAL A 3 -0.22 -7.21 6.44
CA VAL A 3 -0.57 -5.86 6.01
C VAL A 3 -0.06 -5.64 4.60
N LEU A 4 -0.94 -5.17 3.72
CA LEU A 4 -0.56 -4.76 2.37
C LEU A 4 -0.41 -3.24 2.35
N VAL A 5 0.71 -2.76 1.81
CA VAL A 5 0.98 -1.32 1.72
C VAL A 5 1.08 -0.93 0.25
N PHE A 6 0.20 -0.03 -0.18
CA PHE A 6 0.28 0.62 -1.49
C PHE A 6 1.06 1.92 -1.37
N GLY A 7 1.82 2.26 -2.40
CA GLY A 7 2.67 3.44 -2.33
C GLY A 7 3.88 3.26 -1.43
N ALA A 8 4.34 2.02 -1.29
CA ALA A 8 5.37 1.67 -0.32
C ALA A 8 6.73 2.29 -0.62
N SER A 9 7.01 2.65 -1.87
CA SER A 9 8.30 3.22 -2.24
C SER A 9 8.40 4.72 -1.92
N GLY A 10 7.29 5.38 -1.62
CA GLY A 10 7.30 6.78 -1.20
C GLY A 10 7.74 6.93 0.25
N ALA A 11 8.03 8.17 0.68
CA ALA A 11 8.51 8.41 2.03
C ALA A 11 7.51 7.94 3.09
N THR A 12 6.24 8.29 2.92
CA THR A 12 5.21 7.87 3.86
C THR A 12 5.01 6.37 3.85
N GLY A 13 4.95 5.78 2.67
CA GLY A 13 4.75 4.33 2.55
C GLY A 13 5.89 3.53 3.17
N ARG A 14 7.13 3.96 2.97
CA ARG A 14 8.27 3.28 3.58
C ARG A 14 8.21 3.33 5.09
N GLU A 15 7.79 4.46 5.64
CA GLU A 15 7.66 4.58 7.08
C GLU A 15 6.58 3.65 7.64
N VAL A 16 5.46 3.53 6.92
CA VAL A 16 4.41 2.58 7.29
C VAL A 16 4.94 1.16 7.28
N VAL A 17 5.71 0.80 6.26
CA VAL A 17 6.31 -0.53 6.17
C VAL A 17 7.22 -0.79 7.37
N ARG A 18 8.10 0.14 7.69
CA ARG A 18 9.01 -0.01 8.83
C ARG A 18 8.26 -0.20 10.13
N GLN A 19 7.27 0.64 10.38
CA GLN A 19 6.53 0.56 11.63
C GLN A 19 5.73 -0.73 11.74
N ALA A 20 5.17 -1.20 10.65
CA ALA A 20 4.45 -2.47 10.67
C ALA A 20 5.40 -3.64 10.97
N LEU A 21 6.59 -3.63 10.35
CA LEU A 21 7.58 -4.65 10.61
C LEU A 21 8.06 -4.60 12.08
N ASP A 22 8.25 -3.41 12.61
CA ASP A 22 8.66 -3.24 14.01
C ASP A 22 7.61 -3.79 14.98
N ARG A 23 6.36 -3.78 14.59
CA ARG A 23 5.27 -4.32 15.41
C ARG A 23 5.12 -5.83 15.28
N GLY A 24 5.96 -6.47 14.47
CA GLY A 24 5.91 -7.91 14.29
C GLY A 24 4.97 -8.37 13.19
N TYR A 25 4.43 -7.46 12.38
CA TYR A 25 3.53 -7.83 11.30
C TYR A 25 4.31 -8.32 10.09
N SER A 26 3.66 -9.15 9.28
CA SER A 26 4.15 -9.47 7.95
C SER A 26 3.62 -8.40 6.99
N VAL A 27 4.49 -7.89 6.13
CA VAL A 27 4.14 -6.78 5.25
C VAL A 27 4.30 -7.22 3.80
N ARG A 28 3.34 -6.86 2.98
CA ARG A 28 3.40 -7.01 1.53
C ARG A 28 3.40 -5.62 0.93
N ALA A 29 4.51 -5.26 0.29
CA ALA A 29 4.67 -3.94 -0.32
C ALA A 29 4.35 -4.01 -1.80
N PHE A 30 3.35 -3.25 -2.24
CA PHE A 30 2.94 -3.19 -3.64
C PHE A 30 3.59 -1.97 -4.28
N VAL A 31 4.47 -2.20 -5.24
CA VAL A 31 5.26 -1.14 -5.87
C VAL A 31 5.34 -1.35 -7.38
N ARG A 32 5.47 -0.26 -8.12
CA ARG A 32 5.71 -0.35 -9.57
C ARG A 32 7.16 -0.67 -9.87
N ASP A 33 8.07 -0.09 -9.11
CA ASP A 33 9.51 -0.28 -9.29
C ASP A 33 10.11 -0.77 -7.98
N PRO A 34 10.37 -2.07 -7.86
CA PRO A 34 10.91 -2.61 -6.62
C PRO A 34 12.32 -2.09 -6.29
N GLY A 35 13.04 -1.57 -7.27
CA GLY A 35 14.35 -0.99 -7.02
C GLY A 35 14.31 0.29 -6.19
N LYS A 36 13.15 0.94 -6.11
CA LYS A 36 12.98 2.14 -5.31
C LYS A 36 12.64 1.86 -3.86
N LEU A 37 12.26 0.63 -3.55
CA LEU A 37 11.98 0.22 -2.18
C LEU A 37 13.27 -0.38 -1.62
N GLN A 38 13.91 0.33 -0.71
CA GLN A 38 15.22 -0.06 -0.20
C GLN A 38 15.12 -0.62 1.21
N ILE A 39 14.12 -1.45 1.45
CA ILE A 39 13.92 -2.11 2.73
C ILE A 39 14.01 -3.61 2.50
N ARG A 40 14.79 -4.28 3.34
CA ARG A 40 14.90 -5.73 3.31
C ARG A 40 14.58 -6.28 4.68
N HIS A 41 13.68 -7.25 4.73
CA HIS A 41 13.27 -7.85 5.99
C HIS A 41 12.69 -9.24 5.72
N ALA A 42 12.88 -10.15 6.66
CA ALA A 42 12.37 -11.52 6.50
C ALA A 42 10.84 -11.57 6.38
N ARG A 43 10.14 -10.62 7.00
CA ARG A 43 8.67 -10.57 6.96
C ARG A 43 8.14 -9.59 5.93
N LEU A 44 8.99 -9.10 5.03
CA LEU A 44 8.59 -8.20 3.95
C LEU A 44 8.61 -8.95 2.63
N ALA A 45 7.47 -8.98 1.96
CA ALA A 45 7.36 -9.46 0.59
C ALA A 45 7.09 -8.28 -0.33
N VAL A 46 7.76 -8.24 -1.46
CA VAL A 46 7.57 -7.18 -2.44
C VAL A 46 6.75 -7.72 -3.61
N VAL A 47 5.67 -7.02 -3.93
CA VAL A 47 4.80 -7.37 -5.05
C VAL A 47 4.91 -6.25 -6.08
N THR A 48 5.30 -6.60 -7.29
CA THR A 48 5.43 -5.64 -8.38
C THR A 48 4.14 -5.59 -9.17
N GLY A 49 3.63 -4.39 -9.40
CA GLY A 49 2.43 -4.21 -10.19
C GLY A 49 2.05 -2.74 -10.30
N ASP A 50 0.99 -2.50 -11.04
CA ASP A 50 0.44 -1.17 -11.22
C ASP A 50 -0.94 -1.13 -10.57
N VAL A 51 -1.17 -0.09 -9.77
CA VAL A 51 -2.43 0.05 -9.04
C VAL A 51 -3.64 0.25 -9.97
N THR A 52 -3.40 0.65 -11.22
CA THR A 52 -4.46 0.75 -12.23
C THR A 52 -4.83 -0.60 -12.83
N ASP A 53 -4.07 -1.64 -12.54
CA ASP A 53 -4.37 -3.00 -12.97
C ASP A 53 -5.12 -3.72 -11.85
N TYR A 54 -6.43 -3.83 -12.00
CA TYR A 54 -7.27 -4.43 -10.97
C TYR A 54 -6.86 -5.86 -10.61
N ALA A 55 -6.50 -6.66 -11.60
CA ALA A 55 -6.12 -8.06 -11.33
C ALA A 55 -4.88 -8.15 -10.44
N ALA A 56 -3.91 -7.27 -10.67
CA ALA A 56 -2.72 -7.22 -9.83
C ALA A 56 -3.08 -6.79 -8.41
N VAL A 57 -3.95 -5.80 -8.28
CA VAL A 57 -4.41 -5.31 -6.97
C VAL A 57 -5.15 -6.41 -6.22
N GLU A 58 -6.05 -7.10 -6.88
CA GLU A 58 -6.82 -8.17 -6.24
C GLU A 58 -5.91 -9.28 -5.74
N ARG A 59 -4.94 -9.70 -6.55
CA ARG A 59 -4.00 -10.73 -6.12
C ARG A 59 -3.20 -10.28 -4.90
N ALA A 60 -2.83 -9.02 -4.85
CA ALA A 60 -2.07 -8.49 -3.73
C ALA A 60 -2.89 -8.43 -2.45
N VAL A 61 -4.19 -8.17 -2.56
CA VAL A 61 -5.09 -8.08 -1.40
C VAL A 61 -5.39 -9.45 -0.81
N GLN A 62 -5.37 -10.50 -1.61
CA GLN A 62 -5.68 -11.84 -1.13
C GLN A 62 -4.74 -12.27 -0.02
N GLY A 63 -5.30 -12.79 1.06
CA GLY A 63 -4.53 -13.28 2.17
C GLY A 63 -4.04 -12.21 3.14
N THR A 64 -4.45 -10.97 2.96
CA THR A 64 -4.10 -9.90 3.89
C THR A 64 -5.21 -9.63 4.90
N ASP A 65 -4.84 -9.06 6.04
CA ASP A 65 -5.79 -8.71 7.09
C ASP A 65 -6.15 -7.22 7.04
N ALA A 66 -5.24 -6.40 6.53
CA ALA A 66 -5.44 -4.96 6.46
C ALA A 66 -4.68 -4.39 5.27
N VAL A 67 -5.16 -3.27 4.77
CA VAL A 67 -4.54 -2.55 3.67
C VAL A 67 -4.25 -1.13 4.12
N ALA A 68 -3.03 -0.67 3.89
CA ALA A 68 -2.65 0.72 4.10
C ALA A 68 -2.32 1.33 2.74
N SER A 69 -2.92 2.47 2.43
CA SER A 69 -2.66 3.16 1.18
C SER A 69 -1.98 4.48 1.45
N ALA A 70 -0.77 4.62 0.92
CA ALA A 70 -0.02 5.87 0.93
C ALA A 70 0.04 6.50 -0.46
N LEU A 71 -0.86 6.11 -1.34
CA LEU A 71 -0.96 6.68 -2.67
C LEU A 71 -1.34 8.16 -2.57
N GLY A 72 -0.66 8.99 -3.34
CA GLY A 72 -0.94 10.40 -3.35
C GLY A 72 -0.31 11.17 -2.20
N SER A 73 0.43 10.52 -1.32
CA SER A 73 1.11 11.20 -0.22
C SER A 73 2.38 11.91 -0.66
N GLY A 74 2.78 11.75 -1.90
CA GLY A 74 3.93 12.42 -2.48
C GLY A 74 3.59 12.91 -3.88
N ASN A 75 4.60 13.37 -4.60
CA ASN A 75 4.41 13.92 -5.95
C ASN A 75 4.48 12.88 -7.06
N SER A 76 4.68 11.64 -6.71
CA SER A 76 4.94 10.60 -7.69
C SER A 76 3.75 10.32 -8.59
N LEU A 77 2.55 10.61 -8.14
CA LEU A 77 1.36 10.47 -8.95
C LEU A 77 0.88 11.86 -9.36
N GLY A 78 1.43 12.38 -10.42
CA GLY A 78 1.00 13.66 -10.93
C GLY A 78 -0.35 13.63 -11.62
N SER A 79 -0.91 12.45 -11.82
CA SER A 79 -2.15 12.26 -12.55
C SER A 79 -3.28 11.93 -11.59
N GLN A 80 -4.26 12.81 -11.51
CA GLN A 80 -5.46 12.59 -10.71
C GLN A 80 -6.25 11.33 -11.15
N PRO A 81 -6.43 11.09 -12.47
CA PRO A 81 -7.16 9.89 -12.88
C PRO A 81 -6.49 8.59 -12.42
N ALA A 82 -5.18 8.52 -12.47
CA ALA A 82 -4.48 7.31 -12.02
C ALA A 82 -4.67 7.09 -10.53
N LEU A 83 -4.64 8.15 -9.73
CA LEU A 83 -4.88 8.04 -8.30
C LEU A 83 -6.30 7.56 -8.02
N ILE A 84 -7.29 8.13 -8.70
CA ILE A 84 -8.68 7.75 -8.51
C ILE A 84 -8.89 6.29 -8.89
N ASP A 85 -8.35 5.87 -10.03
CA ASP A 85 -8.48 4.49 -10.49
C ASP A 85 -7.81 3.53 -9.50
N GLY A 86 -6.66 3.92 -8.98
CA GLY A 86 -5.95 3.11 -8.00
C GLY A 86 -6.76 2.91 -6.73
N VAL A 87 -7.28 3.98 -6.16
CA VAL A 87 -8.09 3.88 -4.95
C VAL A 87 -9.35 3.05 -5.20
N ARG A 88 -9.99 3.26 -6.34
CA ARG A 88 -11.19 2.50 -6.70
C ARG A 88 -10.89 1.01 -6.79
N ASN A 89 -9.79 0.64 -7.42
CA ASN A 89 -9.38 -0.76 -7.54
C ASN A 89 -9.09 -1.37 -6.18
N ILE A 90 -8.45 -0.64 -5.30
CA ILE A 90 -8.15 -1.12 -3.95
C ILE A 90 -9.44 -1.41 -3.20
N VAL A 91 -10.40 -0.48 -3.22
CA VAL A 91 -11.66 -0.67 -2.51
C VAL A 91 -12.44 -1.84 -3.09
N ARG A 92 -12.50 -1.96 -4.42
CA ARG A 92 -13.18 -3.09 -5.06
C ARG A 92 -12.55 -4.42 -4.69
N ALA A 93 -11.23 -4.48 -4.71
CA ALA A 93 -10.52 -5.72 -4.37
C ALA A 93 -10.76 -6.09 -2.92
N MET A 94 -10.73 -5.13 -2.01
CA MET A 94 -10.99 -5.39 -0.60
C MET A 94 -12.41 -5.93 -0.38
N GLN A 95 -13.40 -5.35 -1.07
CA GLN A 95 -14.77 -5.81 -0.96
C GLN A 95 -14.92 -7.23 -1.51
N HIS A 96 -14.28 -7.51 -2.62
CA HIS A 96 -14.35 -8.82 -3.26
C HIS A 96 -13.69 -9.91 -2.41
N VAL A 97 -12.54 -9.59 -1.84
CA VAL A 97 -11.78 -10.56 -1.04
C VAL A 97 -12.30 -10.65 0.41
N GLY A 98 -12.95 -9.61 0.88
CA GLY A 98 -13.47 -9.59 2.24
C GLY A 98 -12.56 -8.95 3.27
N VAL A 99 -11.60 -8.16 2.84
CA VAL A 99 -10.73 -7.39 3.75
C VAL A 99 -11.43 -6.09 4.09
N ARG A 100 -11.55 -5.79 5.37
CA ARG A 100 -12.36 -4.66 5.83
C ARG A 100 -11.56 -3.50 6.41
N ARG A 101 -10.28 -3.69 6.71
CA ARG A 101 -9.48 -2.65 7.34
C ARG A 101 -8.68 -1.92 6.28
N LEU A 102 -9.03 -0.66 6.08
CA LEU A 102 -8.30 0.23 5.17
C LEU A 102 -7.85 1.46 5.95
N VAL A 103 -6.57 1.74 5.89
CA VAL A 103 -6.01 2.98 6.40
C VAL A 103 -5.51 3.78 5.21
N TYR A 104 -6.10 4.95 4.99
CA TYR A 104 -5.69 5.84 3.92
C TYR A 104 -4.85 6.97 4.50
N LEU A 105 -3.65 7.12 4.00
CA LEU A 105 -2.70 8.11 4.51
C LEU A 105 -2.48 9.19 3.47
N SER A 106 -2.46 10.43 3.92
CA SER A 106 -2.11 11.54 3.08
C SER A 106 -1.03 12.35 3.79
N MET A 107 -0.31 13.18 3.03
CA MET A 107 0.72 14.02 3.63
C MET A 107 0.14 14.96 4.68
N LEU A 108 -1.05 15.45 4.45
CA LEU A 108 -1.68 16.38 5.38
C LEU A 108 -2.16 15.71 6.64
N GLY A 109 -2.55 14.46 6.57
CA GLY A 109 -3.11 13.75 7.71
C GLY A 109 -2.09 13.11 8.62
N VAL A 110 -0.90 12.84 8.13
CA VAL A 110 0.06 12.04 8.86
C VAL A 110 0.51 12.71 10.14
N GLY A 111 0.82 13.98 10.07
CA GLY A 111 1.29 14.71 11.25
C GLY A 111 0.21 15.03 12.25
N GLY A 112 -1.04 15.07 11.83
CA GLY A 112 -2.14 15.48 12.69
C GLY A 112 -2.98 14.33 13.21
N SER A 113 -2.63 13.13 12.90
CA SER A 113 -3.47 11.97 13.20
C SER A 113 -3.34 11.45 14.61
N SER A 114 -2.42 11.96 15.35
CA SER A 114 -2.19 11.51 16.70
C SER A 114 -3.29 11.86 17.65
#